data_b11b6a258529ddffcc3c47949bf51749
#
_entry.id   b11b6a258529ddffcc3c47949bf51749
#
_cell.length_a   1.000
_cell.length_b   1.000
_cell.length_c   1.000
_cell.angle_alpha   90.00
_cell.angle_beta   90.00
_cell.angle_gamma   90.00
#
_symmetry.space_group_name_H-M   'P 1'
#
loop_
_entity.id
_entity.type
_entity.pdbx_description
1 polymer ?
#
loop_
_entity_poly.entity_id
_entity_poly.type
_entity_poly.pdbx_seq_one_letter_code
_entity_poly.pdbx_strand_id
1 'polypeptide(L)'
;FLPQKPPLYSDHTVDEYLEFCAELRLMEPKKIKQAVEMAKERCGIAHFSKRLIRNLSGGYQQRLGIAQAIIHSPKFVVLDEPTNGLDPNQILEIRKLIKEIAVDHAVLLSTHILSEVQAMCDDIKMIEHGHLVFSGTLEEFDNYVKPDTFIVKLDNPPADEDILAIPGVTRLKHLDRNTLRVQFDKRDDITEVVADTCVRH
;
A
#
# COMPACT_ATOMS: atom_id res chain seq x y z
N PHE A 1 16.66 -5.93 -0.04
CA PHE A 1 15.39 -6.68 -0.04
C PHE A 1 14.86 -6.80 1.38
N LEU A 2 13.58 -6.56 1.57
CA LEU A 2 12.84 -6.80 2.80
C LEU A 2 11.71 -7.79 2.51
N PRO A 3 11.76 -9.02 3.02
CA PRO A 3 10.64 -9.97 2.93
C PRO A 3 9.52 -9.55 3.89
N GLN A 4 8.31 -10.06 3.65
CA GLN A 4 7.10 -9.81 4.44
C GLN A 4 7.31 -9.94 5.96
N LYS A 5 8.10 -10.92 6.38
CA LYS A 5 8.58 -11.07 7.77
C LYS A 5 10.06 -10.72 7.82
N PRO A 6 10.44 -9.58 8.40
CA PRO A 6 11.84 -9.21 8.52
C PRO A 6 12.66 -10.30 9.24
N PRO A 7 13.83 -10.69 8.72
CA PRO A 7 14.68 -11.71 9.34
C PRO A 7 15.47 -11.12 10.52
N LEU A 8 14.78 -10.79 11.59
CA LEU A 8 15.35 -10.12 12.74
C LEU A 8 15.91 -11.11 13.77
N TYR A 9 17.06 -10.78 14.34
CA TYR A 9 17.65 -11.54 15.47
C TYR A 9 17.14 -10.94 16.79
N SER A 10 16.16 -11.59 17.39
CA SER A 10 15.38 -11.10 18.54
C SER A 10 16.23 -10.77 19.79
N ASP A 11 17.39 -11.41 19.95
CA ASP A 11 18.29 -11.25 21.09
C ASP A 11 19.38 -10.18 20.89
N HIS A 12 19.39 -9.52 19.72
CA HIS A 12 20.24 -8.36 19.46
C HIS A 12 19.51 -7.07 19.83
N THR A 13 20.29 -6.05 20.15
CA THR A 13 19.80 -4.67 20.14
C THR A 13 19.66 -4.15 18.73
N VAL A 14 18.98 -3.02 18.56
CA VAL A 14 18.84 -2.35 17.24
C VAL A 14 20.21 -2.00 16.65
N ASP A 15 21.12 -1.46 17.48
CA ASP A 15 22.47 -1.11 17.03
C ASP A 15 23.24 -2.34 16.57
N GLU A 16 23.35 -3.37 17.42
CA GLU A 16 24.07 -4.61 17.11
C GLU A 16 23.57 -5.26 15.83
N TYR A 17 22.26 -5.29 15.61
CA TYR A 17 21.66 -5.87 14.42
C TYR A 17 22.00 -5.06 13.15
N LEU A 18 21.92 -3.73 13.21
CA LEU A 18 22.25 -2.89 12.05
C LEU A 18 23.74 -2.89 11.74
N GLU A 19 24.60 -2.88 12.76
CA GLU A 19 26.05 -3.05 12.58
C GLU A 19 26.36 -4.39 11.90
N PHE A 20 25.79 -5.48 12.41
CA PHE A 20 25.92 -6.80 11.78
C PHE A 20 25.45 -6.82 10.32
N CYS A 21 24.31 -6.19 10.01
CA CYS A 21 23.82 -6.10 8.64
C CYS A 21 24.76 -5.29 7.73
N ALA A 22 25.40 -4.23 8.25
CA ALA A 22 26.35 -3.43 7.51
C ALA A 22 27.64 -4.23 7.22
N GLU A 23 28.12 -4.98 8.19
CA GLU A 23 29.29 -5.87 8.06
C GLU A 23 29.05 -6.98 7.02
N LEU A 24 27.88 -7.64 7.06
CA LEU A 24 27.48 -8.65 6.07
C LEU A 24 27.44 -8.09 4.63
N ARG A 25 27.21 -6.79 4.48
CA ARG A 25 27.23 -6.11 3.18
C ARG A 25 28.62 -5.58 2.80
N LEU A 26 29.65 -5.97 3.56
CA LEU A 26 31.04 -5.60 3.33
C LEU A 26 31.26 -4.08 3.28
N MET A 27 30.52 -3.34 4.09
CA MET A 27 30.72 -1.89 4.21
C MET A 27 32.08 -1.60 4.87
N GLU A 28 32.69 -0.49 4.48
CA GLU A 28 33.94 -0.03 5.12
C GLU A 28 33.72 0.21 6.61
N PRO A 29 34.54 -0.38 7.51
CA PRO A 29 34.35 -0.25 8.96
C PRO A 29 34.20 1.19 9.46
N LYS A 30 34.92 2.13 8.83
CA LYS A 30 34.86 3.56 9.18
C LYS A 30 33.51 4.21 8.87
N LYS A 31 32.72 3.64 7.94
CA LYS A 31 31.42 4.16 7.51
C LYS A 31 30.25 3.51 8.25
N ILE A 32 30.44 2.34 8.88
CA ILE A 32 29.36 1.57 9.51
C ILE A 32 28.60 2.41 10.55
N LYS A 33 29.32 3.01 11.49
CA LYS A 33 28.70 3.79 12.57
C LYS A 33 27.81 4.92 12.01
N GLN A 34 28.30 5.65 11.03
CA GLN A 34 27.52 6.73 10.39
C GLN A 34 26.31 6.18 9.66
N ALA A 35 26.46 5.08 8.92
CA ALA A 35 25.35 4.45 8.19
C ALA A 35 24.26 3.93 9.14
N VAL A 36 24.64 3.35 10.25
CA VAL A 36 23.71 2.89 11.30
C VAL A 36 22.90 4.06 11.86
N GLU A 37 23.56 5.16 12.25
CA GLU A 37 22.87 6.35 12.76
C GLU A 37 21.90 6.93 11.72
N MET A 38 22.37 7.12 10.48
CA MET A 38 21.51 7.64 9.40
C MET A 38 20.30 6.73 9.12
N ALA A 39 20.49 5.41 9.10
CA ALA A 39 19.39 4.47 8.87
C ALA A 39 18.36 4.50 10.02
N LYS A 40 18.83 4.59 11.27
CA LYS A 40 17.95 4.71 12.45
C LYS A 40 17.15 6.01 12.45
N GLU A 41 17.80 7.13 12.16
CA GLU A 41 17.14 8.44 12.07
C GLU A 41 16.08 8.44 10.96
N ARG A 42 16.45 7.97 9.77
CA ARG A 42 15.55 7.91 8.60
C ARG A 42 14.33 7.04 8.86
N CYS A 43 14.50 5.93 9.57
CA CYS A 43 13.41 5.01 9.91
C CYS A 43 12.68 5.36 11.22
N GLY A 44 13.08 6.44 11.93
CA GLY A 44 12.44 6.88 13.17
C GLY A 44 12.62 5.91 14.35
N ILE A 45 13.74 5.18 14.39
CA ILE A 45 14.05 4.16 15.45
C ILE A 45 15.29 4.48 16.28
N ALA A 46 15.87 5.67 16.15
CA ALA A 46 17.09 6.06 16.86
C ALA A 46 16.93 5.99 18.40
N HIS A 47 15.75 6.30 18.91
CA HIS A 47 15.45 6.23 20.36
C HIS A 47 15.39 4.80 20.92
N PHE A 48 15.45 3.78 20.06
CA PHE A 48 15.48 2.36 20.45
C PHE A 48 16.87 1.71 20.29
N SER A 49 17.92 2.47 20.02
CA SER A 49 19.26 1.99 19.70
C SER A 49 19.73 0.80 20.56
N LYS A 50 19.57 0.89 21.86
CA LYS A 50 20.01 -0.15 22.82
C LYS A 50 18.90 -1.10 23.27
N ARG A 51 17.72 -1.02 22.66
CA ARG A 51 16.61 -1.89 23.00
C ARG A 51 16.72 -3.22 22.26
N LEU A 52 16.42 -4.32 22.95
CA LEU A 52 16.34 -5.64 22.33
C LEU A 52 15.19 -5.68 21.32
N ILE A 53 15.44 -6.28 20.17
CA ILE A 53 14.48 -6.36 19.05
C ILE A 53 13.19 -7.05 19.46
N ARG A 54 13.26 -8.10 20.30
CA ARG A 54 12.07 -8.78 20.84
C ARG A 54 11.12 -7.87 21.63
N ASN A 55 11.61 -6.73 22.11
CA ASN A 55 10.85 -5.77 22.89
C ASN A 55 10.29 -4.61 22.04
N LEU A 56 10.42 -4.68 20.72
CA LEU A 56 9.83 -3.74 19.77
C LEU A 56 8.44 -4.20 19.35
N SER A 57 7.52 -3.25 19.14
CA SER A 57 6.24 -3.56 18.48
C SER A 57 6.45 -3.97 17.02
N GLY A 58 5.45 -4.63 16.40
CA GLY A 58 5.51 -5.06 15.01
C GLY A 58 5.88 -3.93 14.05
N GLY A 59 5.31 -2.74 14.23
CA GLY A 59 5.62 -1.57 13.40
C GLY A 59 7.09 -1.11 13.55
N TYR A 60 7.66 -1.15 14.74
CA TYR A 60 9.08 -0.83 14.93
C TYR A 60 10.00 -1.95 14.42
N GLN A 61 9.60 -3.20 14.50
CA GLN A 61 10.33 -4.30 13.85
C GLN A 61 10.33 -4.13 12.32
N GLN A 62 9.21 -3.71 11.73
CA GLN A 62 9.11 -3.42 10.32
C GLN A 62 10.02 -2.24 9.90
N ARG A 63 10.04 -1.15 10.68
CA ARG A 63 10.94 -0.02 10.47
C ARG A 63 12.42 -0.43 10.55
N LEU A 64 12.76 -1.32 11.48
CA LEU A 64 14.11 -1.90 11.58
C LEU A 64 14.44 -2.76 10.35
N GLY A 65 13.47 -3.54 9.84
CA GLY A 65 13.60 -4.29 8.61
C GLY A 65 13.83 -3.39 7.39
N ILE A 66 13.15 -2.24 7.32
CA ILE A 66 13.39 -1.24 6.27
C ILE A 66 14.80 -0.62 6.44
N ALA A 67 15.19 -0.26 7.67
CA ALA A 67 16.51 0.31 7.97
C ALA A 67 17.66 -0.60 7.47
N GLN A 68 17.58 -1.91 7.75
CA GLN A 68 18.58 -2.86 7.24
C GLN A 68 18.59 -2.97 5.70
N ALA A 69 17.43 -2.76 5.05
CA ALA A 69 17.36 -2.82 3.59
C ALA A 69 18.04 -1.62 2.92
N ILE A 70 18.08 -0.45 3.59
CA ILE A 70 18.63 0.80 3.04
C ILE A 70 20.00 1.18 3.59
N ILE A 71 20.52 0.49 4.62
CA ILE A 71 21.74 0.87 5.37
C ILE A 71 22.98 1.11 4.49
N HIS A 72 23.10 0.39 3.39
CA HIS A 72 24.21 0.49 2.44
C HIS A 72 23.91 1.42 1.25
N SER A 73 22.88 2.26 1.36
CA SER A 73 22.43 3.20 0.32
C SER A 73 22.29 2.56 -1.07
N PRO A 74 21.49 1.49 -1.23
CA PRO A 74 21.33 0.81 -2.51
C PRO A 74 20.58 1.71 -3.50
N LYS A 75 20.84 1.58 -4.80
CA LYS A 75 20.04 2.27 -5.83
C LYS A 75 18.62 1.74 -5.95
N PHE A 76 18.41 0.47 -5.57
CA PHE A 76 17.14 -0.25 -5.72
C PHE A 76 16.77 -0.99 -4.44
N VAL A 77 15.55 -0.80 -3.97
CA VAL A 77 14.99 -1.43 -2.77
C VAL A 77 13.76 -2.24 -3.15
N VAL A 78 13.68 -3.48 -2.68
CA VAL A 78 12.51 -4.33 -2.84
C VAL A 78 11.87 -4.55 -1.47
N LEU A 79 10.58 -4.27 -1.37
CA LEU A 79 9.77 -4.42 -0.16
C LEU A 79 8.59 -5.35 -0.44
N ASP A 80 8.54 -6.47 0.25
CA ASP A 80 7.48 -7.46 0.09
C ASP A 80 6.45 -7.29 1.22
N GLU A 81 5.21 -6.91 0.87
CA GLU A 81 4.09 -6.70 1.79
C GLU A 81 4.47 -5.88 3.06
N PRO A 82 5.09 -4.70 2.93
CA PRO A 82 5.73 -4.01 4.07
C PRO A 82 4.75 -3.48 5.13
N THR A 83 3.47 -3.49 4.88
CA THR A 83 2.41 -3.02 5.77
C THR A 83 1.60 -4.15 6.39
N ASN A 84 1.90 -5.41 6.01
CA ASN A 84 1.13 -6.57 6.46
C ASN A 84 1.21 -6.76 7.98
N GLY A 85 0.03 -6.95 8.60
CA GLY A 85 -0.09 -7.18 10.06
C GLY A 85 0.10 -5.94 10.93
N LEU A 86 0.12 -4.74 10.33
CA LEU A 86 0.21 -3.47 11.05
C LEU A 86 -1.18 -2.86 11.30
N ASP A 87 -1.31 -2.07 12.34
CA ASP A 87 -2.50 -1.28 12.59
C ASP A 87 -2.60 -0.07 11.61
N PRO A 88 -3.80 0.54 11.44
CA PRO A 88 -4.00 1.62 10.48
C PRO A 88 -3.04 2.82 10.64
N ASN A 89 -2.68 3.18 11.86
CA ASN A 89 -1.77 4.31 12.11
C ASN A 89 -0.34 3.96 11.68
N GLN A 90 0.11 2.75 12.02
CA GLN A 90 1.42 2.23 11.59
C GLN A 90 1.51 2.10 10.07
N ILE A 91 0.43 1.69 9.40
CA ILE A 91 0.37 1.65 7.92
C ILE A 91 0.64 3.04 7.34
N LEU A 92 -0.02 4.08 7.84
CA LEU A 92 0.18 5.46 7.38
C LEU A 92 1.64 5.92 7.55
N GLU A 93 2.24 5.58 8.69
CA GLU A 93 3.63 5.91 8.99
C GLU A 93 4.63 5.17 8.08
N ILE A 94 4.39 3.88 7.80
CA ILE A 94 5.23 3.10 6.88
C ILE A 94 5.08 3.60 5.44
N ARG A 95 3.87 3.96 4.99
CA ARG A 95 3.64 4.58 3.68
C ARG A 95 4.43 5.87 3.51
N LYS A 96 4.41 6.73 4.53
CA LYS A 96 5.21 7.97 4.53
C LYS A 96 6.69 7.68 4.44
N LEU A 97 7.20 6.74 5.24
CA LEU A 97 8.59 6.33 5.23
C LEU A 97 9.03 5.78 3.85
N ILE A 98 8.20 4.95 3.22
CA ILE A 98 8.50 4.41 1.88
C ILE A 98 8.60 5.54 0.84
N LYS A 99 7.70 6.53 0.88
CA LYS A 99 7.77 7.71 -0.01
C LYS A 99 9.03 8.53 0.23
N GLU A 100 9.45 8.72 1.48
CA GLU A 100 10.69 9.42 1.81
C GLU A 100 11.92 8.65 1.29
N ILE A 101 11.91 7.33 1.35
CA ILE A 101 12.96 6.47 0.80
C ILE A 101 12.99 6.56 -0.74
N ALA A 102 11.84 6.61 -1.38
CA ALA A 102 11.72 6.67 -2.84
C ALA A 102 12.31 7.95 -3.46
N VAL A 103 12.59 8.99 -2.67
CA VAL A 103 13.29 10.21 -3.15
C VAL A 103 14.71 9.89 -3.64
N ASP A 104 15.42 8.98 -2.95
CA ASP A 104 16.82 8.66 -3.23
C ASP A 104 17.01 7.25 -3.80
N HIS A 105 15.98 6.42 -3.78
CA HIS A 105 16.04 5.02 -4.17
C HIS A 105 14.90 4.67 -5.15
N ALA A 106 15.17 3.85 -6.14
CA ALA A 106 14.08 3.17 -6.85
C ALA A 106 13.49 2.09 -5.92
N VAL A 107 12.17 2.12 -5.70
CA VAL A 107 11.49 1.18 -4.79
C VAL A 107 10.55 0.29 -5.58
N LEU A 108 10.71 -1.02 -5.46
CA LEU A 108 9.73 -2.02 -5.89
C LEU A 108 8.95 -2.51 -4.68
N LEU A 109 7.65 -2.31 -4.71
CA LEU A 109 6.72 -2.73 -3.67
C LEU A 109 5.86 -3.87 -4.18
N SER A 110 5.77 -4.99 -3.45
CA SER A 110 4.71 -5.97 -3.66
C SER A 110 3.61 -5.76 -2.63
N THR A 111 2.36 -5.76 -3.06
CA THR A 111 1.18 -5.71 -2.18
C THR A 111 -0.05 -6.24 -2.91
N HIS A 112 -1.00 -6.78 -2.17
CA HIS A 112 -2.32 -7.18 -2.66
C HIS A 112 -3.40 -6.14 -2.33
N ILE A 113 -3.03 -5.01 -1.74
CA ILE A 113 -3.94 -3.96 -1.27
C ILE A 113 -3.91 -2.79 -2.25
N LEU A 114 -4.96 -2.66 -3.07
CA LEU A 114 -5.06 -1.61 -4.11
C LEU A 114 -4.91 -0.19 -3.55
N SER A 115 -5.48 0.10 -2.37
CA SER A 115 -5.35 1.42 -1.74
C SER A 115 -3.91 1.78 -1.33
N GLU A 116 -3.03 0.81 -1.20
CA GLU A 116 -1.59 1.04 -0.98
C GLU A 116 -0.89 1.39 -2.27
N VAL A 117 -1.22 0.66 -3.35
CA VAL A 117 -0.71 0.95 -4.69
C VAL A 117 -1.06 2.38 -5.07
N GLN A 118 -2.34 2.76 -4.96
CA GLN A 118 -2.83 4.12 -5.25
C GLN A 118 -2.19 5.20 -4.39
N ALA A 119 -1.83 4.88 -3.13
CA ALA A 119 -1.22 5.84 -2.22
C ALA A 119 0.28 6.04 -2.43
N MET A 120 1.01 5.07 -2.98
CA MET A 120 2.48 5.07 -2.95
C MET A 120 3.16 4.88 -4.30
N CYS A 121 2.50 4.27 -5.29
CA CYS A 121 3.14 3.85 -6.53
C CYS A 121 2.86 4.84 -7.68
N ASP A 122 3.85 5.01 -8.55
CA ASP A 122 3.73 5.76 -9.80
C ASP A 122 3.38 4.82 -10.96
N ASP A 123 3.99 3.63 -10.97
CA ASP A 123 3.82 2.57 -11.96
C ASP A 123 3.29 1.29 -11.33
N ILE A 124 2.45 0.56 -12.05
CA ILE A 124 1.82 -0.69 -11.62
C ILE A 124 2.16 -1.83 -12.57
N LYS A 125 2.47 -2.97 -11.97
CA LYS A 125 2.60 -4.25 -12.66
C LYS A 125 1.67 -5.25 -11.98
N MET A 126 0.63 -5.70 -12.69
CA MET A 126 -0.27 -6.73 -12.15
C MET A 126 0.09 -8.10 -12.70
N ILE A 127 0.21 -9.06 -11.79
CA ILE A 127 0.55 -10.44 -12.11
C ILE A 127 -0.61 -11.34 -11.67
N GLU A 128 -1.09 -12.16 -12.58
CA GLU A 128 -2.10 -13.18 -12.33
C GLU A 128 -1.63 -14.53 -12.88
N HIS A 129 -1.68 -15.59 -12.03
CA HIS A 129 -1.22 -16.94 -12.38
C HIS A 129 0.18 -17.00 -13.04
N GLY A 130 1.09 -16.12 -12.59
CA GLY A 130 2.47 -16.05 -13.11
C GLY A 130 2.61 -15.26 -14.43
N HIS A 131 1.54 -14.69 -14.96
CA HIS A 131 1.53 -13.87 -16.16
C HIS A 131 1.34 -12.39 -15.82
N LEU A 132 2.09 -11.52 -16.52
CA LEU A 132 1.90 -10.07 -16.42
C LEU A 132 0.64 -9.69 -17.22
N VAL A 133 -0.43 -9.32 -16.50
CA VAL A 133 -1.74 -8.98 -17.09
C VAL A 133 -1.93 -7.48 -17.31
N PHE A 134 -1.20 -6.65 -16.57
CA PHE A 134 -1.17 -5.20 -16.74
C PHE A 134 0.23 -4.64 -16.44
N SER A 135 0.61 -3.60 -17.18
CA SER A 135 1.82 -2.82 -16.94
C SER A 135 1.62 -1.40 -17.45
N GLY A 136 1.62 -0.43 -16.55
CA GLY A 136 1.41 0.98 -16.88
C GLY A 136 1.45 1.87 -15.64
N THR A 137 1.09 3.13 -15.83
CA THR A 137 0.94 4.12 -14.78
C THR A 137 -0.31 3.88 -13.93
N LEU A 138 -0.41 4.57 -12.79
CA LEU A 138 -1.63 4.56 -11.97
C LEU A 138 -2.84 5.08 -12.74
N GLU A 139 -2.69 6.13 -13.53
CA GLU A 139 -3.74 6.69 -14.36
C GLU A 139 -4.25 5.70 -15.43
N GLU A 140 -3.32 5.00 -16.08
CA GLU A 140 -3.67 3.95 -17.06
C GLU A 140 -4.37 2.78 -16.37
N PHE A 141 -3.99 2.45 -15.14
CA PHE A 141 -4.64 1.40 -14.35
C PHE A 141 -6.07 1.78 -13.96
N ASP A 142 -6.31 2.99 -13.48
CA ASP A 142 -7.65 3.49 -13.14
C ASP A 142 -8.58 3.49 -14.37
N ASN A 143 -8.04 3.77 -15.56
CA ASN A 143 -8.76 3.65 -16.83
C ASN A 143 -8.97 2.19 -17.28
N TYR A 144 -8.04 1.29 -16.93
CA TYR A 144 -8.14 -0.14 -17.25
C TYR A 144 -9.20 -0.84 -16.40
N VAL A 145 -9.26 -0.53 -15.12
CA VAL A 145 -10.26 -1.05 -14.16
C VAL A 145 -11.46 -0.09 -14.13
N LYS A 146 -12.21 -0.02 -15.22
CA LYS A 146 -13.47 0.74 -15.21
C LYS A 146 -14.44 0.09 -14.24
N PRO A 147 -14.99 0.84 -13.27
CA PRO A 147 -15.98 0.30 -12.37
C PRO A 147 -17.23 -0.11 -13.15
N ASP A 148 -17.74 -1.29 -12.86
CA ASP A 148 -19.03 -1.80 -13.36
C ASP A 148 -20.14 -1.67 -12.32
N THR A 149 -19.83 -1.10 -11.17
CA THR A 149 -20.73 -1.05 -10.01
C THR A 149 -20.48 0.23 -9.22
N PHE A 150 -21.55 0.89 -8.80
CA PHE A 150 -21.49 1.95 -7.78
C PHE A 150 -22.53 1.74 -6.70
N ILE A 151 -22.34 2.41 -5.56
CA ILE A 151 -23.29 2.40 -4.44
C ILE A 151 -23.88 3.80 -4.33
N VAL A 152 -25.21 3.87 -4.33
CA VAL A 152 -25.96 5.10 -4.12
C VAL A 152 -26.76 5.01 -2.82
N LYS A 153 -26.75 6.09 -2.05
CA LYS A 153 -27.58 6.24 -0.85
C LYS A 153 -28.65 7.30 -1.12
N LEU A 154 -29.90 6.93 -0.98
CA LEU A 154 -31.08 7.74 -1.30
C LEU A 154 -32.01 7.82 -0.10
N ASP A 155 -32.50 8.99 0.23
CA ASP A 155 -33.48 9.15 1.31
C ASP A 155 -34.84 8.56 0.91
N ASN A 156 -35.18 8.63 -0.38
CA ASN A 156 -36.42 8.11 -0.96
C ASN A 156 -36.07 7.38 -2.26
N PRO A 157 -35.70 6.10 -2.23
CA PRO A 157 -35.32 5.37 -3.43
C PRO A 157 -36.55 5.23 -4.37
N PRO A 158 -36.38 5.46 -5.69
CA PRO A 158 -37.42 5.18 -6.68
C PRO A 158 -37.70 3.67 -6.74
N ALA A 159 -38.74 3.26 -7.47
CA ALA A 159 -39.01 1.85 -7.68
C ALA A 159 -37.86 1.16 -8.41
N ASP A 160 -37.58 -0.09 -8.05
CA ASP A 160 -36.50 -0.88 -8.67
C ASP A 160 -36.65 -0.94 -10.21
N GLU A 161 -37.88 -0.97 -10.69
CA GLU A 161 -38.22 -0.99 -12.11
C GLU A 161 -37.74 0.26 -12.85
N ASP A 162 -37.79 1.44 -12.21
CA ASP A 162 -37.36 2.70 -12.80
C ASP A 162 -35.82 2.75 -12.96
N ILE A 163 -35.09 2.22 -11.99
CA ILE A 163 -33.63 2.12 -12.05
C ILE A 163 -33.18 1.05 -13.06
N LEU A 164 -33.84 -0.10 -13.07
CA LEU A 164 -33.55 -1.20 -14.00
C LEU A 164 -33.94 -0.86 -15.45
N ALA A 165 -34.86 0.10 -15.66
CA ALA A 165 -35.22 0.58 -16.98
C ALA A 165 -34.14 1.51 -17.60
N ILE A 166 -33.18 1.99 -16.82
CA ILE A 166 -32.08 2.86 -17.31
C ILE A 166 -31.19 2.04 -18.25
N PRO A 167 -31.00 2.48 -19.49
CA PRO A 167 -30.14 1.77 -20.45
C PRO A 167 -28.72 1.65 -19.94
N GLY A 168 -28.23 0.41 -19.83
CA GLY A 168 -26.89 0.10 -19.31
C GLY A 168 -26.89 -0.41 -17.85
N VAL A 169 -27.96 -0.26 -17.08
CA VAL A 169 -28.10 -0.92 -15.77
C VAL A 169 -28.40 -2.40 -16.00
N THR A 170 -27.57 -3.27 -15.41
CA THR A 170 -27.67 -4.73 -15.58
C THR A 170 -28.18 -5.43 -14.36
N ARG A 171 -27.92 -4.86 -13.16
CA ARG A 171 -28.35 -5.45 -11.89
C ARG A 171 -28.50 -4.41 -10.79
N LEU A 172 -29.50 -4.63 -9.94
CA LEU A 172 -29.74 -3.85 -8.73
C LEU A 172 -29.73 -4.76 -7.51
N LYS A 173 -29.11 -4.31 -6.41
CA LYS A 173 -29.12 -5.01 -5.14
C LYS A 173 -29.27 -4.03 -3.99
N HIS A 174 -30.28 -4.22 -3.13
CA HIS A 174 -30.40 -3.49 -1.88
C HIS A 174 -29.35 -3.95 -0.87
N LEU A 175 -28.57 -3.03 -0.33
CA LEU A 175 -27.64 -3.27 0.77
C LEU A 175 -28.32 -3.01 2.11
N ASP A 176 -29.15 -1.96 2.16
CA ASP A 176 -30.08 -1.63 3.24
C ASP A 176 -31.31 -0.87 2.67
N ARG A 177 -32.15 -0.31 3.55
CA ARG A 177 -33.40 0.35 3.17
C ARG A 177 -33.20 1.56 2.24
N ASN A 178 -32.06 2.22 2.34
CA ASN A 178 -31.75 3.47 1.66
C ASN A 178 -30.50 3.38 0.77
N THR A 179 -29.84 2.21 0.73
CA THR A 179 -28.57 2.04 0.02
C THR A 179 -28.69 0.95 -1.04
N LEU A 180 -28.46 1.34 -2.27
CA LEU A 180 -28.55 0.48 -3.43
C LEU A 180 -27.14 0.27 -4.03
N ARG A 181 -26.87 -0.96 -4.47
CA ARG A 181 -25.73 -1.27 -5.35
C ARG A 181 -26.28 -1.45 -6.76
N VAL A 182 -25.82 -0.60 -7.67
CA VAL A 182 -26.19 -0.61 -9.09
C VAL A 182 -25.04 -1.17 -9.89
N GLN A 183 -25.27 -2.24 -10.62
CA GLN A 183 -24.30 -2.80 -11.59
C GLN A 183 -24.71 -2.39 -12.99
N PHE A 184 -23.72 -2.06 -13.83
CA PHE A 184 -23.95 -1.53 -15.17
C PHE A 184 -22.91 -1.99 -16.18
N ASP A 185 -23.25 -1.96 -17.45
CA ASP A 185 -22.28 -2.13 -18.52
C ASP A 185 -21.40 -0.87 -18.64
N LYS A 186 -20.15 -1.05 -19.11
CA LYS A 186 -19.14 0.02 -19.25
C LYS A 186 -19.66 1.20 -20.09
N ARG A 187 -20.20 2.20 -19.40
CA ARG A 187 -20.72 3.43 -19.97
C ARG A 187 -20.33 4.61 -19.08
N ASP A 188 -19.68 5.61 -19.66
CA ASP A 188 -19.06 6.70 -18.91
C ASP A 188 -20.07 7.66 -18.25
N ASP A 189 -21.30 7.77 -18.79
CA ASP A 189 -22.38 8.69 -18.34
C ASP A 189 -23.41 8.04 -17.39
N ILE A 190 -23.28 6.75 -17.09
CA ILE A 190 -24.31 6.00 -16.33
C ILE A 190 -24.58 6.57 -14.94
N THR A 191 -23.55 7.07 -14.27
CA THR A 191 -23.66 7.65 -12.92
C THR A 191 -24.52 8.91 -12.93
N GLU A 192 -24.36 9.77 -13.94
CA GLU A 192 -25.17 10.99 -14.13
C GLU A 192 -26.61 10.63 -14.44
N VAL A 193 -26.86 9.67 -15.31
CA VAL A 193 -28.20 9.21 -15.71
C VAL A 193 -28.96 8.61 -14.53
N VAL A 194 -28.29 7.80 -13.70
CA VAL A 194 -28.90 7.24 -12.49
C VAL A 194 -29.18 8.34 -11.46
N ALA A 195 -28.23 9.27 -11.25
CA ALA A 195 -28.44 10.41 -10.36
C ALA A 195 -29.63 11.27 -10.79
N ASP A 196 -29.73 11.60 -12.07
CA ASP A 196 -30.85 12.38 -12.64
C ASP A 196 -32.20 11.65 -12.46
N THR A 197 -32.21 10.33 -12.64
CA THR A 197 -33.42 9.53 -12.44
C THR A 197 -33.84 9.54 -10.97
N CYS A 198 -32.90 9.41 -10.05
CA CYS A 198 -33.16 9.44 -8.59
C CYS A 198 -33.57 10.83 -8.09
N VAL A 199 -33.21 11.92 -8.76
CA VAL A 199 -33.60 13.30 -8.38
C VAL A 199 -35.00 13.64 -8.90
N ARG A 200 -35.47 13.01 -9.97
CA ARG A 200 -36.80 13.26 -10.55
C ARG A 200 -37.95 12.54 -9.84
N HIS A 201 -37.64 11.58 -8.99
CA HIS A 201 -38.59 10.80 -8.17
C HIS A 201 -38.45 11.15 -6.69
#